data_e2dc4c0a97a012287da539bb43d94c02
#
_entry.id   e2dc4c0a97a012287da539bb43d94c02
#
_cell.length_a   1.000
_cell.length_b   1.000
_cell.length_c   1.000
_cell.angle_alpha   90.00
_cell.angle_beta   90.00
_cell.angle_gamma   90.00
#
_symmetry.space_group_name_H-M   'P 1'
#
loop_
_entity.id
_entity.type
_entity.pdbx_description
1 polymer ?
#
loop_
_entity_poly.entity_id
_entity_poly.type
_entity_poly.pdbx_seq_one_letter_code
_entity_poly.pdbx_strand_id
1 'polypeptide(L)'
;TQKSAQLMVWPVKNKMTLEAGSEKPGIADFLLDENIGSAEFVTDMEQVSMNHVADHAIDIQVGDEVYSVVLSVVDTKAPVISVKDIEGYAIIKREASQFVTECEDETDVIFTYESEPDLKLIGTQKLVIIATDEAGNTANAEVSLTLNEDTEPPVIIGAEDMQVHIGNTISYRSVVKAEDNCPEELNFVIDSSSVNVNVVGDYIVKCTATDAAGNSTEASFTVKVREEQYTVEEVYSYADAALSTIITDGMSQRDKAYAIFWYVRRHLSYYDYSDKSSWVKAAGEAFTKGRGDCFT
;
A
#
# COMPACT_ATOMS: atom_id res chain seq x y z
N THR A 1 1.19 -22.68 -79.49
CA THR A 1 0.51 -21.81 -78.54
C THR A 1 1.50 -21.46 -77.43
N GLN A 2 2.15 -20.28 -77.64
CA GLN A 2 2.97 -19.68 -76.56
C GLN A 2 2.01 -19.22 -75.46
N LYS A 3 2.11 -19.83 -74.29
CA LYS A 3 1.60 -19.23 -73.04
C LYS A 3 2.50 -18.02 -72.71
N SER A 4 2.00 -16.80 -72.92
CA SER A 4 2.60 -15.60 -72.41
C SER A 4 2.69 -15.77 -70.88
N ALA A 5 3.87 -15.73 -70.38
CA ALA A 5 4.04 -15.57 -68.88
C ALA A 5 3.45 -14.20 -68.53
N GLN A 6 2.26 -14.20 -68.00
CA GLN A 6 1.68 -13.01 -67.41
C GLN A 6 2.58 -12.63 -66.22
N LEU A 7 3.25 -11.47 -66.30
CA LEU A 7 3.98 -10.96 -65.11
C LEU A 7 2.97 -10.88 -63.98
N MET A 8 3.22 -11.63 -62.92
CA MET A 8 2.40 -11.60 -61.74
C MET A 8 2.65 -10.24 -61.07
N VAL A 9 1.80 -9.27 -61.36
CA VAL A 9 1.89 -7.96 -60.68
C VAL A 9 1.31 -8.15 -59.29
N TRP A 10 2.13 -7.95 -58.32
CA TRP A 10 1.75 -8.00 -56.90
C TRP A 10 0.73 -6.89 -56.63
N PRO A 11 -0.50 -7.15 -56.13
CA PRO A 11 -1.54 -6.12 -56.03
C PRO A 11 -1.39 -5.21 -54.81
N VAL A 12 -0.57 -5.61 -53.84
CA VAL A 12 -0.36 -4.90 -52.59
C VAL A 12 1.09 -4.48 -52.43
N LYS A 13 1.34 -3.50 -51.56
CA LYS A 13 2.69 -3.09 -51.15
C LYS A 13 3.37 -4.22 -50.38
N ASN A 14 4.69 -4.36 -50.51
CA ASN A 14 5.44 -5.35 -49.71
C ASN A 14 5.64 -4.90 -48.29
N LYS A 15 5.78 -3.57 -48.08
CA LYS A 15 6.01 -2.95 -46.81
C LYS A 15 5.36 -1.56 -46.77
N MET A 16 4.84 -1.20 -45.60
CA MET A 16 4.41 0.14 -45.27
C MET A 16 5.14 0.56 -43.96
N THR A 17 5.57 1.80 -43.86
CA THR A 17 6.17 2.35 -42.66
C THR A 17 5.36 3.56 -42.23
N LEU A 18 4.94 3.59 -40.96
CA LEU A 18 4.19 4.69 -40.38
C LEU A 18 4.84 5.08 -39.05
N GLU A 19 4.72 6.33 -38.72
CA GLU A 19 5.16 6.87 -37.43
C GLU A 19 4.21 6.40 -36.33
N ALA A 20 4.72 6.15 -35.15
CA ALA A 20 3.93 5.86 -33.95
C ALA A 20 2.91 6.99 -33.70
N GLY A 21 1.74 6.66 -33.17
CA GLY A 21 0.63 7.60 -32.99
C GLY A 21 -0.12 7.98 -34.26
N SER A 22 0.31 7.50 -35.46
CA SER A 22 -0.43 7.71 -36.69
C SER A 22 -1.79 7.02 -36.66
N GLU A 23 -2.76 7.56 -37.42
CA GLU A 23 -4.02 6.86 -37.64
C GLU A 23 -3.78 5.48 -38.29
N LYS A 24 -4.59 4.48 -37.94
CA LYS A 24 -4.52 3.16 -38.53
C LYS A 24 -4.80 3.26 -40.04
N PRO A 25 -3.93 2.67 -40.87
CA PRO A 25 -4.12 2.74 -42.32
C PRO A 25 -5.34 1.96 -42.76
N GLY A 26 -6.07 2.51 -43.75
CA GLY A 26 -7.16 1.83 -44.41
C GLY A 26 -6.68 0.84 -45.45
N ILE A 27 -7.59 -0.04 -45.92
CA ILE A 27 -7.26 -1.06 -46.94
C ILE A 27 -6.64 -0.46 -48.21
N ALA A 28 -7.14 0.71 -48.64
CA ALA A 28 -6.66 1.41 -49.85
C ALA A 28 -5.18 1.81 -49.74
N ASP A 29 -4.68 2.09 -48.52
CA ASP A 29 -3.29 2.49 -48.31
C ASP A 29 -2.29 1.37 -48.61
N PHE A 30 -2.75 0.11 -48.57
CA PHE A 30 -1.93 -1.07 -48.85
C PHE A 30 -1.94 -1.48 -50.32
N LEU A 31 -2.87 -0.98 -51.12
CA LEU A 31 -3.00 -1.36 -52.54
C LEU A 31 -2.04 -0.59 -53.42
N LEU A 32 -1.55 -1.21 -54.50
CA LEU A 32 -0.72 -0.58 -55.52
C LEU A 32 -1.51 0.10 -56.62
N ASP A 33 -2.78 -0.28 -56.80
CA ASP A 33 -3.70 0.30 -57.79
C ASP A 33 -5.08 0.47 -57.16
N GLU A 34 -5.65 1.66 -57.26
CA GLU A 34 -6.98 2.00 -56.73
C GLU A 34 -8.13 1.25 -57.48
N ASN A 35 -7.85 0.72 -58.67
CA ASN A 35 -8.82 -0.05 -59.45
C ASN A 35 -8.81 -1.55 -59.15
N ILE A 36 -8.04 -1.98 -58.13
CA ILE A 36 -8.09 -3.35 -57.66
C ILE A 36 -9.50 -3.61 -57.09
N GLY A 37 -10.11 -4.70 -57.52
CA GLY A 37 -11.47 -5.09 -57.10
C GLY A 37 -11.63 -5.21 -55.60
N SER A 38 -12.52 -6.04 -55.11
CA SER A 38 -12.75 -6.20 -53.69
C SER A 38 -11.46 -6.63 -52.92
N ALA A 39 -11.02 -5.80 -52.01
CA ALA A 39 -9.94 -6.12 -51.07
C ALA A 39 -10.45 -5.97 -49.64
N GLU A 40 -10.07 -6.87 -48.73
CA GLU A 40 -10.43 -6.82 -47.31
C GLU A 40 -9.29 -7.28 -46.42
N PHE A 41 -9.26 -6.80 -45.20
CA PHE A 41 -8.32 -7.28 -44.21
C PHE A 41 -8.71 -8.67 -43.70
N VAL A 42 -7.76 -9.60 -43.70
CA VAL A 42 -7.85 -10.88 -42.98
C VAL A 42 -7.36 -10.68 -41.55
N THR A 43 -6.32 -9.85 -41.38
CA THR A 43 -5.83 -9.46 -40.06
C THR A 43 -6.84 -8.53 -39.36
N ASP A 44 -7.14 -8.80 -38.09
CA ASP A 44 -7.92 -7.90 -37.27
C ASP A 44 -7.10 -6.64 -36.94
N MET A 45 -7.36 -5.55 -37.62
CA MET A 45 -6.66 -4.29 -37.47
C MET A 45 -6.88 -3.65 -36.09
N GLU A 46 -7.92 -4.05 -35.32
CA GLU A 46 -8.10 -3.55 -33.96
C GLU A 46 -7.00 -4.06 -32.99
N GLN A 47 -6.42 -5.21 -33.29
CA GLN A 47 -5.31 -5.79 -32.53
C GLN A 47 -3.94 -5.20 -32.89
N VAL A 48 -3.84 -4.41 -33.94
CA VAL A 48 -2.61 -3.77 -34.38
C VAL A 48 -2.42 -2.48 -33.56
N SER A 49 -1.34 -2.41 -32.75
CA SER A 49 -1.00 -1.21 -32.00
C SER A 49 -0.22 -0.24 -32.90
N MET A 50 -0.59 1.04 -32.83
CA MET A 50 0.16 2.13 -33.46
C MET A 50 1.04 2.90 -32.46
N ASN A 51 1.02 2.53 -31.19
CA ASN A 51 1.75 3.21 -30.10
C ASN A 51 2.95 2.39 -29.58
N HIS A 52 3.34 1.35 -30.31
CA HIS A 52 4.53 0.54 -30.02
C HIS A 52 5.35 0.34 -31.27
N VAL A 53 6.66 0.42 -31.15
CA VAL A 53 7.59 0.18 -32.26
C VAL A 53 7.62 -1.32 -32.57
N ALA A 54 7.02 -1.70 -33.72
CA ALA A 54 6.93 -3.10 -34.10
C ALA A 54 6.70 -3.27 -35.62
N ASP A 55 7.05 -4.46 -36.11
CA ASP A 55 6.64 -4.94 -37.42
C ASP A 55 5.41 -5.85 -37.27
N HIS A 56 4.31 -5.48 -37.92
CA HIS A 56 3.08 -6.24 -37.95
C HIS A 56 2.88 -6.89 -39.32
N ALA A 57 2.60 -8.20 -39.37
CA ALA A 57 2.19 -8.87 -40.57
C ALA A 57 0.69 -8.63 -40.82
N ILE A 58 0.35 -7.95 -41.88
CA ILE A 58 -1.03 -7.62 -42.27
C ILE A 58 -1.41 -8.49 -43.46
N ASP A 59 -2.32 -9.40 -43.27
CA ASP A 59 -2.86 -10.25 -44.34
C ASP A 59 -4.08 -9.57 -44.94
N ILE A 60 -4.05 -9.47 -46.27
CA ILE A 60 -5.05 -8.81 -47.12
C ILE A 60 -5.53 -9.79 -48.16
N GLN A 61 -6.83 -10.03 -48.23
CA GLN A 61 -7.46 -10.81 -49.31
C GLN A 61 -7.78 -9.89 -50.48
N VAL A 62 -7.31 -10.25 -51.65
CA VAL A 62 -7.63 -9.59 -52.93
C VAL A 62 -8.16 -10.64 -53.88
N GLY A 63 -9.45 -10.63 -54.15
CA GLY A 63 -10.11 -11.71 -54.89
C GLY A 63 -10.04 -13.04 -54.11
N ASP A 64 -9.49 -14.09 -54.73
CA ASP A 64 -9.34 -15.41 -54.07
C ASP A 64 -7.96 -15.63 -53.41
N GLU A 65 -7.07 -14.65 -53.45
CA GLU A 65 -5.68 -14.76 -52.98
C GLU A 65 -5.45 -13.90 -51.73
N VAL A 66 -4.62 -14.39 -50.81
CA VAL A 66 -4.20 -13.66 -49.59
C VAL A 66 -2.76 -13.22 -49.72
N TYR A 67 -2.49 -11.96 -49.47
CA TYR A 67 -1.18 -11.32 -49.53
C TYR A 67 -0.80 -10.78 -48.16
N SER A 68 0.45 -11.02 -47.73
CA SER A 68 0.96 -10.51 -46.48
C SER A 68 1.84 -9.28 -46.71
N VAL A 69 1.54 -8.20 -46.00
CA VAL A 69 2.28 -6.94 -46.02
C VAL A 69 2.89 -6.69 -44.66
N VAL A 70 4.13 -6.19 -44.60
CA VAL A 70 4.73 -5.76 -43.35
C VAL A 70 4.35 -4.29 -43.09
N LEU A 71 3.59 -4.04 -42.04
CA LEU A 71 3.37 -2.70 -41.48
C LEU A 71 4.40 -2.47 -40.38
N SER A 72 5.40 -1.61 -40.63
CA SER A 72 6.39 -1.21 -39.66
C SER A 72 5.92 0.08 -38.96
N VAL A 73 5.66 0.01 -37.68
CA VAL A 73 5.47 1.19 -36.83
C VAL A 73 6.84 1.58 -36.31
N VAL A 74 7.27 2.78 -36.59
CA VAL A 74 8.56 3.36 -36.18
C VAL A 74 8.30 4.61 -35.39
N ASP A 75 9.24 4.97 -34.51
CA ASP A 75 9.25 6.26 -33.85
C ASP A 75 10.59 6.94 -34.11
N THR A 76 10.52 8.12 -34.71
CA THR A 76 11.71 8.92 -35.07
C THR A 76 11.78 10.24 -34.29
N LYS A 77 10.85 10.47 -33.37
CA LYS A 77 10.76 11.67 -32.55
C LYS A 77 11.27 11.38 -31.15
N ALA A 78 11.98 12.31 -30.59
CA ALA A 78 12.38 12.23 -29.19
C ALA A 78 11.24 12.74 -28.28
N PRO A 79 11.11 12.18 -27.08
CA PRO A 79 10.12 12.64 -26.11
C PRO A 79 10.33 14.13 -25.76
N VAL A 80 9.23 14.83 -25.48
CA VAL A 80 9.25 16.21 -24.97
C VAL A 80 8.95 16.17 -23.49
N ILE A 81 9.89 16.66 -22.65
CA ILE A 81 9.75 16.63 -21.19
C ILE A 81 9.76 18.02 -20.59
N SER A 82 8.93 18.22 -19.58
CA SER A 82 8.97 19.33 -18.64
C SER A 82 9.49 18.83 -17.30
N VAL A 83 10.38 19.57 -16.67
CA VAL A 83 11.04 19.14 -15.42
C VAL A 83 10.90 20.22 -14.33
N LYS A 84 11.15 19.82 -13.09
CA LYS A 84 11.18 20.68 -11.90
C LYS A 84 12.43 20.39 -11.06
N ASP A 85 12.88 21.40 -10.34
CA ASP A 85 13.86 21.25 -9.27
C ASP A 85 13.22 20.55 -8.06
N ILE A 86 14.03 19.82 -7.30
CA ILE A 86 13.60 19.15 -6.07
C ILE A 86 14.51 19.57 -4.92
N GLU A 87 13.88 19.80 -3.77
CA GLU A 87 14.55 19.99 -2.48
C GLU A 87 14.09 18.90 -1.52
N GLY A 88 15.00 18.42 -0.65
CA GLY A 88 14.69 17.41 0.34
C GLY A 88 15.89 16.97 1.15
N TYR A 89 15.70 15.93 1.96
CA TYR A 89 16.76 15.40 2.82
C TYR A 89 17.71 14.49 2.04
N ALA A 90 18.99 14.52 2.42
CA ALA A 90 20.10 13.81 1.76
C ALA A 90 19.96 12.27 1.81
N ILE A 91 19.30 11.76 2.83
CA ILE A 91 19.08 10.32 3.02
C ILE A 91 18.02 9.70 2.10
N ILE A 92 17.19 10.54 1.46
CA ILE A 92 16.07 10.07 0.63
C ILE A 92 16.53 9.92 -0.82
N LYS A 93 16.57 8.67 -1.30
CA LYS A 93 16.81 8.40 -2.72
C LYS A 93 15.68 8.96 -3.58
N ARG A 94 16.05 9.57 -4.70
CA ARG A 94 15.10 10.08 -5.69
C ARG A 94 15.26 9.30 -6.99
N GLU A 95 14.15 8.99 -7.63
CA GLU A 95 14.17 8.43 -8.98
C GLU A 95 14.10 9.58 -10.01
N ALA A 96 14.72 9.39 -11.17
CA ALA A 96 14.76 10.42 -12.22
C ALA A 96 13.37 10.88 -12.65
N SER A 97 12.38 9.99 -12.65
CA SER A 97 10.99 10.28 -12.98
C SER A 97 10.32 11.30 -12.05
N GLN A 98 10.79 11.45 -10.81
CA GLN A 98 10.23 12.41 -9.87
C GLN A 98 10.52 13.88 -10.24
N PHE A 99 11.53 14.12 -11.07
CA PHE A 99 11.86 15.44 -11.60
C PHE A 99 11.01 15.82 -12.81
N VAL A 100 10.35 14.85 -13.46
CA VAL A 100 9.52 15.08 -14.63
C VAL A 100 8.12 15.48 -14.20
N THR A 101 7.61 16.58 -14.74
CA THR A 101 6.25 17.07 -14.49
C THR A 101 5.30 16.73 -15.62
N GLU A 102 5.80 16.71 -16.86
CA GLU A 102 5.05 16.36 -18.05
C GLU A 102 5.97 15.62 -19.02
N CYS A 103 5.44 14.67 -19.75
CA CYS A 103 6.12 13.98 -20.83
C CYS A 103 5.12 13.78 -21.97
N GLU A 104 5.51 14.19 -23.16
CA GLU A 104 4.75 14.00 -24.40
C GLU A 104 5.55 13.11 -25.34
N ASP A 105 5.01 11.93 -25.62
CA ASP A 105 5.52 10.95 -26.58
C ASP A 105 4.40 9.98 -26.99
N GLU A 106 4.54 9.33 -28.14
CA GLU A 106 3.56 8.35 -28.63
C GLU A 106 3.88 6.93 -28.14
N THR A 107 5.09 6.69 -27.65
CA THR A 107 5.57 5.42 -27.13
C THR A 107 5.91 5.51 -25.65
N ASP A 108 6.21 4.38 -25.01
CA ASP A 108 6.59 4.34 -23.62
C ASP A 108 7.96 4.99 -23.38
N VAL A 109 8.06 5.87 -22.37
CA VAL A 109 9.28 6.61 -22.06
C VAL A 109 9.83 6.19 -20.70
N ILE A 110 11.14 5.89 -20.64
CA ILE A 110 11.87 5.65 -19.39
C ILE A 110 12.73 6.85 -19.05
N PHE A 111 12.89 7.12 -17.74
CA PHE A 111 13.68 8.23 -17.23
C PHE A 111 14.88 7.71 -16.44
N THR A 112 16.06 8.23 -16.75
CA THR A 112 17.32 7.90 -16.08
C THR A 112 18.11 9.16 -15.77
N TYR A 113 19.10 9.04 -14.91
CA TYR A 113 20.11 10.08 -14.74
C TYR A 113 21.26 9.85 -15.72
N GLU A 114 21.86 10.93 -16.22
CA GLU A 114 23.17 10.85 -16.88
C GLU A 114 24.26 10.39 -15.88
N SER A 115 24.16 10.88 -14.64
CA SER A 115 24.97 10.45 -13.49
C SER A 115 24.09 10.45 -12.24
N GLU A 116 24.16 9.39 -11.46
CA GLU A 116 23.41 9.27 -10.20
C GLU A 116 23.72 10.43 -9.25
N PRO A 117 22.73 10.96 -8.51
CA PRO A 117 22.96 12.01 -7.53
C PRO A 117 23.85 11.52 -6.37
N ASP A 118 24.76 12.39 -5.91
CA ASP A 118 25.54 12.14 -4.70
C ASP A 118 24.72 12.54 -3.46
N LEU A 119 24.15 11.55 -2.79
CA LEU A 119 23.32 11.77 -1.59
C LEU A 119 24.13 12.21 -0.35
N LYS A 120 25.46 12.25 -0.44
CA LYS A 120 26.34 12.76 0.64
C LYS A 120 26.70 14.24 0.45
N LEU A 121 26.42 14.80 -0.70
CA LEU A 121 26.71 16.19 -1.02
C LEU A 121 25.55 17.07 -0.53
N ILE A 122 25.68 17.62 0.66
CA ILE A 122 24.73 18.62 1.18
C ILE A 122 24.83 19.91 0.35
N GLY A 123 23.68 20.49 0.00
CA GLY A 123 23.55 21.64 -0.87
C GLY A 123 23.02 21.30 -2.24
N THR A 124 23.17 22.22 -3.20
CA THR A 124 22.59 22.08 -4.53
C THR A 124 23.57 21.44 -5.50
N GLN A 125 23.14 20.37 -6.17
CA GLN A 125 23.84 19.72 -7.29
C GLN A 125 23.01 19.82 -8.57
N LYS A 126 23.71 19.93 -9.71
CA LYS A 126 23.10 19.88 -11.04
C LYS A 126 23.08 18.44 -11.54
N LEU A 127 21.93 18.02 -12.04
CA LEU A 127 21.69 16.69 -12.61
C LEU A 127 21.15 16.86 -14.02
N VAL A 128 21.35 15.85 -14.85
CA VAL A 128 20.71 15.73 -16.16
C VAL A 128 19.80 14.53 -16.15
N ILE A 129 18.53 14.77 -16.45
CA ILE A 129 17.52 13.72 -16.66
C ILE A 129 17.53 13.37 -18.13
N ILE A 130 17.61 12.08 -18.43
CA ILE A 130 17.51 11.51 -19.78
C ILE A 130 16.16 10.80 -19.89
N ALA A 131 15.35 11.25 -20.83
CA ALA A 131 14.13 10.56 -21.25
C ALA A 131 14.47 9.76 -22.51
N THR A 132 14.16 8.46 -22.54
CA THR A 132 14.40 7.58 -23.67
C THR A 132 13.09 6.86 -24.01
N ASP A 133 12.64 6.98 -25.25
CA ASP A 133 11.46 6.28 -25.75
C ASP A 133 11.75 4.81 -26.12
N GLU A 134 10.74 4.09 -26.61
CA GLU A 134 10.84 2.69 -27.01
C GLU A 134 11.76 2.48 -28.23
N ALA A 135 11.88 3.49 -29.12
CA ALA A 135 12.75 3.44 -30.29
C ALA A 135 14.21 3.79 -29.98
N GLY A 136 14.48 4.34 -28.78
CA GLY A 136 15.80 4.79 -28.34
C GLY A 136 16.11 6.25 -28.67
N ASN A 137 15.10 7.06 -29.08
CA ASN A 137 15.30 8.49 -29.19
C ASN A 137 15.35 9.11 -27.78
N THR A 138 16.15 10.17 -27.60
CA THR A 138 16.42 10.73 -26.28
C THR A 138 16.20 12.22 -26.22
N ALA A 139 15.70 12.70 -25.07
CA ALA A 139 15.70 14.09 -24.68
C ALA A 139 16.36 14.26 -23.31
N ASN A 140 17.05 15.38 -23.13
CA ASN A 140 17.79 15.68 -21.91
C ASN A 140 17.28 16.99 -21.31
N ALA A 141 17.20 17.04 -19.97
CA ALA A 141 16.88 18.26 -19.24
C ALA A 141 17.73 18.41 -17.99
N GLU A 142 18.24 19.63 -17.75
CA GLU A 142 18.94 19.97 -16.52
C GLU A 142 17.96 20.27 -15.40
N VAL A 143 18.26 19.75 -14.20
CA VAL A 143 17.52 20.02 -12.97
C VAL A 143 18.48 20.29 -11.82
N SER A 144 17.97 20.91 -10.76
CA SER A 144 18.70 21.09 -9.50
C SER A 144 18.10 20.15 -8.44
N LEU A 145 18.97 19.43 -7.76
CA LEU A 145 18.63 18.73 -6.54
C LEU A 145 19.31 19.45 -5.37
N THR A 146 18.51 19.98 -4.43
CA THR A 146 19.03 20.58 -3.19
C THR A 146 18.82 19.61 -2.04
N LEU A 147 19.92 19.15 -1.44
CA LEU A 147 19.92 18.22 -0.32
C LEU A 147 20.22 18.95 0.98
N ASN A 148 19.33 18.79 1.95
CA ASN A 148 19.46 19.28 3.31
C ASN A 148 19.88 18.14 4.25
N GLU A 149 20.65 18.45 5.27
CA GLU A 149 20.91 17.55 6.38
C GLU A 149 19.67 17.51 7.28
N ASP A 150 19.28 16.34 7.73
CA ASP A 150 18.29 16.20 8.78
C ASP A 150 18.99 16.21 10.14
N THR A 151 18.67 17.20 10.95
CA THR A 151 19.24 17.41 12.29
C THR A 151 18.17 17.41 13.38
N GLU A 152 16.91 17.20 13.01
CA GLU A 152 15.80 17.19 13.94
C GLU A 152 15.54 15.75 14.43
N PRO A 153 15.56 15.50 15.74
CA PRO A 153 15.26 14.16 16.26
C PRO A 153 13.76 13.87 16.23
N PRO A 154 13.36 12.60 16.08
CA PRO A 154 11.97 12.20 16.07
C PRO A 154 11.27 12.52 17.40
N VAL A 155 9.95 12.71 17.37
CA VAL A 155 9.11 13.00 18.53
C VAL A 155 8.35 11.74 18.94
N ILE A 156 8.47 11.36 20.23
CA ILE A 156 7.70 10.25 20.79
C ILE A 156 6.41 10.81 21.43
N ILE A 157 5.27 10.28 21.00
CA ILE A 157 3.93 10.73 21.41
C ILE A 157 3.24 9.61 22.18
N GLY A 158 2.51 9.98 23.26
CA GLY A 158 1.70 9.04 24.06
C GLY A 158 2.50 8.21 25.05
N ALA A 159 3.76 8.56 25.34
CA ALA A 159 4.57 7.93 26.38
C ALA A 159 4.16 8.46 27.77
N GLU A 160 2.93 8.16 28.19
CA GLU A 160 2.34 8.61 29.45
C GLU A 160 2.12 7.44 30.42
N ASP A 161 2.18 7.73 31.72
CA ASP A 161 1.90 6.74 32.77
C ASP A 161 0.53 6.10 32.56
N MET A 162 0.47 4.79 32.66
CA MET A 162 -0.77 4.04 32.55
C MET A 162 -1.00 3.08 33.72
N GLN A 163 -2.25 2.78 33.98
CA GLN A 163 -2.62 1.76 34.96
C GLN A 163 -3.30 0.60 34.27
N VAL A 164 -2.94 -0.61 34.67
CA VAL A 164 -3.55 -1.86 34.22
C VAL A 164 -3.83 -2.77 35.40
N HIS A 165 -4.77 -3.68 35.27
CA HIS A 165 -5.05 -4.67 36.28
C HIS A 165 -4.28 -5.97 36.03
N ILE A 166 -3.99 -6.70 37.09
CA ILE A 166 -3.30 -8.00 37.03
C ILE A 166 -3.89 -8.90 35.96
N GLY A 167 -3.01 -9.48 35.13
CA GLY A 167 -3.37 -10.40 34.06
C GLY A 167 -3.88 -9.76 32.77
N ASN A 168 -4.00 -8.43 32.72
CA ASN A 168 -4.39 -7.74 31.49
C ASN A 168 -3.20 -7.65 30.53
N THR A 169 -3.49 -7.72 29.24
CA THR A 169 -2.48 -7.51 28.17
C THR A 169 -2.38 -6.03 27.82
N ILE A 170 -1.18 -5.59 27.44
CA ILE A 170 -0.94 -4.20 27.05
C ILE A 170 -0.51 -4.16 25.58
N SER A 171 -1.18 -3.33 24.79
CA SER A 171 -0.79 -3.04 23.41
C SER A 171 -0.11 -1.67 23.35
N TYR A 172 1.18 -1.61 23.61
CA TYR A 172 1.93 -0.34 23.66
C TYR A 172 1.85 0.44 22.34
N ARG A 173 1.97 -0.24 21.19
CA ARG A 173 1.93 0.41 19.86
C ARG A 173 0.58 1.02 19.47
N SER A 174 -0.47 0.77 20.24
CA SER A 174 -1.77 1.44 20.04
C SER A 174 -1.82 2.83 20.68
N VAL A 175 -0.96 3.10 21.63
CA VAL A 175 -0.95 4.37 22.39
C VAL A 175 0.35 5.15 22.23
N VAL A 176 1.49 4.48 22.08
CA VAL A 176 2.80 5.13 21.92
C VAL A 176 3.23 5.06 20.47
N LYS A 177 3.57 6.21 19.89
CA LYS A 177 3.99 6.37 18.50
C LYS A 177 5.23 7.24 18.43
N ALA A 178 5.93 7.19 17.31
CA ALA A 178 6.97 8.12 16.96
C ALA A 178 6.65 8.77 15.62
N GLU A 179 6.94 10.05 15.48
CA GLU A 179 6.75 10.84 14.26
C GLU A 179 8.01 11.68 14.02
N ASP A 180 8.29 11.97 12.77
CA ASP A 180 9.45 12.74 12.35
C ASP A 180 9.11 13.71 11.22
N ASN A 181 9.94 14.75 11.05
CA ASN A 181 9.87 15.69 9.93
C ASN A 181 10.32 15.07 8.60
N CYS A 182 11.19 14.06 8.65
CA CYS A 182 11.62 13.31 7.48
C CYS A 182 10.71 12.09 7.25
N PRO A 183 10.15 11.87 6.04
CA PRO A 183 9.16 10.84 5.77
C PRO A 183 9.75 9.42 5.65
N GLU A 184 10.99 9.21 6.06
CA GLU A 184 11.64 7.89 6.05
C GLU A 184 11.20 7.02 7.24
N GLU A 185 11.48 5.71 7.16
CA GLU A 185 11.09 4.76 8.19
C GLU A 185 11.88 5.01 9.50
N LEU A 186 11.14 5.15 10.60
CA LEU A 186 11.71 5.31 11.94
C LEU A 186 12.04 3.95 12.56
N ASN A 187 13.22 3.84 13.15
CA ASN A 187 13.55 2.74 14.06
C ASN A 187 12.97 3.04 15.44
N PHE A 188 11.73 2.58 15.69
CA PHE A 188 11.02 2.80 16.94
C PHE A 188 10.97 1.54 17.80
N VAL A 189 11.66 1.56 18.93
CA VAL A 189 11.77 0.46 19.88
C VAL A 189 11.04 0.80 21.19
N ILE A 190 10.21 -0.12 21.68
CA ILE A 190 9.56 -0.05 22.97
C ILE A 190 10.08 -1.22 23.81
N ASP A 191 10.90 -0.93 24.82
CA ASP A 191 11.41 -1.92 25.76
C ASP A 191 10.49 -2.01 26.98
N SER A 192 9.66 -3.02 27.01
CA SER A 192 8.78 -3.37 28.11
C SER A 192 9.23 -4.64 28.86
N SER A 193 10.48 -5.07 28.69
CA SER A 193 11.01 -6.31 29.25
C SER A 193 10.94 -6.37 30.78
N SER A 194 10.94 -5.24 31.46
CA SER A 194 10.79 -5.12 32.91
C SER A 194 9.36 -5.34 33.41
N VAL A 195 8.34 -5.26 32.54
CA VAL A 195 6.93 -5.27 32.94
C VAL A 195 6.45 -6.70 33.19
N ASN A 196 6.00 -6.95 34.43
CA ASN A 196 5.32 -8.18 34.77
C ASN A 196 3.86 -7.89 35.13
N VAL A 197 2.97 -8.10 34.18
CA VAL A 197 1.53 -7.87 34.38
C VAL A 197 0.85 -8.82 35.37
N ASN A 198 1.53 -9.87 35.82
CA ASN A 198 0.99 -10.82 36.80
C ASN A 198 1.40 -10.49 38.26
N VAL A 199 2.15 -9.41 38.45
CA VAL A 199 2.62 -8.99 39.77
C VAL A 199 2.32 -7.50 39.98
N VAL A 200 1.68 -7.16 41.08
CA VAL A 200 1.44 -5.76 41.47
C VAL A 200 2.77 -5.02 41.61
N GLY A 201 2.86 -3.86 41.01
CA GLY A 201 4.08 -3.06 41.02
C GLY A 201 4.04 -1.91 40.03
N ASP A 202 5.07 -1.10 40.07
CA ASP A 202 5.31 -0.02 39.15
C ASP A 202 6.52 -0.40 38.27
N TYR A 203 6.31 -0.44 36.95
CA TYR A 203 7.28 -0.91 35.98
C TYR A 203 7.59 0.19 34.97
N ILE A 204 8.86 0.40 34.67
CA ILE A 204 9.28 1.42 33.72
C ILE A 204 9.35 0.78 32.32
N VAL A 205 8.69 1.41 31.34
CA VAL A 205 8.83 1.14 29.91
C VAL A 205 9.71 2.24 29.32
N LYS A 206 10.67 1.84 28.49
CA LYS A 206 11.54 2.76 27.76
C LYS A 206 11.21 2.74 26.28
N CYS A 207 11.20 3.91 25.68
CA CYS A 207 10.98 4.08 24.26
C CYS A 207 12.17 4.79 23.64
N THR A 208 12.66 4.31 22.52
CA THR A 208 13.72 4.95 21.73
C THR A 208 13.26 5.03 20.29
N ALA A 209 13.28 6.23 19.73
CA ALA A 209 13.03 6.47 18.31
C ALA A 209 14.30 7.02 17.67
N THR A 210 14.72 6.47 16.57
CA THR A 210 15.88 6.92 15.79
C THR A 210 15.47 7.05 14.33
N ASP A 211 15.74 8.20 13.72
CA ASP A 211 15.49 8.45 12.31
C ASP A 211 16.58 7.84 11.41
N ALA A 212 16.43 8.01 10.12
CA ALA A 212 17.40 7.52 9.13
C ALA A 212 18.70 8.35 9.08
N ALA A 213 18.68 9.60 9.59
CA ALA A 213 19.86 10.45 9.72
C ALA A 213 20.70 10.10 10.96
N GLY A 214 20.12 9.35 11.91
CA GLY A 214 20.77 8.94 13.15
C GLY A 214 20.45 9.84 14.35
N ASN A 215 19.53 10.81 14.22
CA ASN A 215 19.04 11.57 15.36
C ASN A 215 18.12 10.69 16.20
N SER A 216 18.14 10.85 17.53
CA SER A 216 17.45 9.93 18.43
C SER A 216 16.78 10.66 19.58
N THR A 217 15.61 10.17 19.97
CA THR A 217 14.86 10.62 21.15
C THR A 217 14.55 9.43 22.05
N GLU A 218 14.68 9.64 23.34
CA GLU A 218 14.30 8.68 24.37
C GLU A 218 13.14 9.22 25.20
N ALA A 219 12.21 8.35 25.57
CA ALA A 219 11.14 8.63 26.52
C ALA A 219 10.94 7.43 27.44
N SER A 220 10.36 7.67 28.61
CA SER A 220 9.96 6.58 29.50
C SER A 220 8.66 6.92 30.20
N PHE A 221 7.89 5.88 30.54
CA PHE A 221 6.66 6.00 31.30
C PHE A 221 6.47 4.80 32.22
N THR A 222 5.59 4.95 33.20
CA THR A 222 5.35 3.92 34.22
C THR A 222 4.07 3.15 33.89
N VAL A 223 4.17 1.83 33.90
CA VAL A 223 3.03 0.92 33.91
C VAL A 223 2.76 0.51 35.35
N LYS A 224 1.63 0.98 35.92
CA LYS A 224 1.19 0.68 37.28
C LYS A 224 0.27 -0.54 37.25
N VAL A 225 0.80 -1.72 37.58
CA VAL A 225 0.01 -2.95 37.69
C VAL A 225 -0.67 -2.94 39.09
N ARG A 226 -1.99 -3.02 39.08
CA ARG A 226 -2.81 -2.98 40.32
C ARG A 226 -3.75 -4.18 40.35
N GLU A 227 -4.16 -4.54 41.56
CA GLU A 227 -5.29 -5.47 41.69
C GLU A 227 -6.59 -4.82 41.20
N GLU A 228 -7.43 -5.60 40.60
CA GLU A 228 -8.77 -5.16 40.24
C GLU A 228 -9.60 -5.03 41.52
N GLN A 229 -10.11 -3.85 41.78
CA GLN A 229 -10.97 -3.59 42.91
C GLN A 229 -12.40 -3.35 42.42
N TYR A 230 -13.34 -4.13 42.94
CA TYR A 230 -14.76 -3.95 42.68
C TYR A 230 -15.41 -3.37 43.96
N THR A 231 -16.33 -2.45 43.77
CA THR A 231 -17.19 -1.99 44.85
C THR A 231 -18.47 -2.84 44.92
N VAL A 232 -19.12 -2.84 46.08
CA VAL A 232 -20.42 -3.53 46.25
C VAL A 232 -21.47 -2.99 45.30
N GLU A 233 -21.45 -1.68 45.06
CA GLU A 233 -22.35 -0.97 44.17
C GLU A 233 -22.15 -1.38 42.70
N GLU A 234 -20.90 -1.54 42.29
CA GLU A 234 -20.58 -2.01 40.91
C GLU A 234 -21.07 -3.45 40.70
N VAL A 235 -20.82 -4.35 41.66
CA VAL A 235 -21.28 -5.74 41.60
C VAL A 235 -22.80 -5.82 41.53
N TYR A 236 -23.51 -5.03 42.30
CA TYR A 236 -24.98 -4.96 42.22
C TYR A 236 -25.43 -4.38 40.89
N SER A 237 -24.75 -3.37 40.34
CA SER A 237 -25.09 -2.84 39.03
C SER A 237 -24.93 -3.88 37.92
N TYR A 238 -23.89 -4.71 37.98
CA TYR A 238 -23.71 -5.84 37.03
C TYR A 238 -24.82 -6.88 37.19
N ALA A 239 -25.18 -7.20 38.44
CA ALA A 239 -26.28 -8.13 38.74
C ALA A 239 -27.62 -7.60 38.23
N ASP A 240 -27.95 -6.34 38.47
CA ASP A 240 -29.16 -5.69 38.00
C ASP A 240 -29.23 -5.64 36.47
N ALA A 241 -28.12 -5.31 35.81
CA ALA A 241 -28.05 -5.34 34.36
C ALA A 241 -28.30 -6.74 33.80
N ALA A 242 -27.69 -7.76 34.39
CA ALA A 242 -27.93 -9.15 33.99
C ALA A 242 -29.40 -9.58 34.24
N LEU A 243 -29.93 -9.28 35.43
CA LEU A 243 -31.31 -9.60 35.78
C LEU A 243 -32.33 -8.93 34.89
N SER A 244 -32.08 -7.69 34.48
CA SER A 244 -32.97 -6.95 33.55
C SER A 244 -33.15 -7.64 32.20
N THR A 245 -32.16 -8.46 31.78
CA THR A 245 -32.19 -9.18 30.52
C THR A 245 -32.95 -10.51 30.57
N ILE A 246 -33.10 -11.10 31.78
CA ILE A 246 -33.62 -12.46 31.95
C ILE A 246 -34.91 -12.54 32.80
N ILE A 247 -35.21 -11.51 33.57
CA ILE A 247 -36.38 -11.44 34.42
C ILE A 247 -37.46 -10.55 33.78
N THR A 248 -38.63 -11.04 33.64
CA THR A 248 -39.78 -10.27 33.11
C THR A 248 -40.93 -10.22 34.13
N ASP A 249 -41.80 -9.22 33.99
CA ASP A 249 -42.98 -9.09 34.85
C ASP A 249 -43.87 -10.33 34.77
N GLY A 250 -44.39 -10.74 35.93
CA GLY A 250 -45.26 -11.91 36.04
C GLY A 250 -44.54 -13.25 36.20
N MET A 251 -43.22 -13.33 36.14
CA MET A 251 -42.48 -14.56 36.40
C MET A 251 -42.66 -15.04 37.84
N SER A 252 -42.95 -16.35 38.03
CA SER A 252 -42.93 -16.96 39.36
C SER A 252 -41.50 -17.01 39.94
N GLN A 253 -41.37 -17.16 41.26
CA GLN A 253 -40.09 -17.30 41.92
C GLN A 253 -39.27 -18.48 41.36
N ARG A 254 -39.96 -19.56 41.02
CA ARG A 254 -39.32 -20.73 40.39
C ARG A 254 -38.76 -20.39 39.00
N ASP A 255 -39.50 -19.65 38.18
CA ASP A 255 -39.08 -19.29 36.85
C ASP A 255 -37.91 -18.31 36.88
N LYS A 256 -37.92 -17.35 37.83
CA LYS A 256 -36.79 -16.45 38.08
C LYS A 256 -35.50 -17.21 38.45
N ALA A 257 -35.62 -18.14 39.42
CA ALA A 257 -34.48 -18.96 39.83
C ALA A 257 -33.95 -19.82 38.67
N TYR A 258 -34.82 -20.33 37.81
CA TYR A 258 -34.43 -21.10 36.63
C TYR A 258 -33.76 -20.23 35.57
N ALA A 259 -34.24 -19.04 35.33
CA ALA A 259 -33.62 -18.08 34.41
C ALA A 259 -32.21 -17.67 34.88
N ILE A 260 -32.04 -17.39 36.17
CA ILE A 260 -30.73 -17.07 36.77
C ILE A 260 -29.78 -18.26 36.64
N PHE A 261 -30.19 -19.47 36.94
CA PHE A 261 -29.39 -20.68 36.81
C PHE A 261 -28.86 -20.84 35.36
N TRP A 262 -29.73 -20.69 34.35
CA TRP A 262 -29.33 -20.81 32.97
C TRP A 262 -28.45 -19.65 32.49
N TYR A 263 -28.66 -18.45 33.02
CA TYR A 263 -27.79 -17.31 32.74
C TYR A 263 -26.36 -17.60 33.23
N VAL A 264 -26.20 -17.96 34.50
CA VAL A 264 -24.90 -18.29 35.11
C VAL A 264 -24.22 -19.41 34.33
N ARG A 265 -24.96 -20.51 34.04
CA ARG A 265 -24.44 -21.66 33.33
C ARG A 265 -23.92 -21.33 31.89
N ARG A 266 -24.53 -20.34 31.25
CA ARG A 266 -24.11 -19.92 29.88
C ARG A 266 -23.00 -18.87 29.84
N HIS A 267 -22.90 -18.08 30.88
CA HIS A 267 -21.99 -16.94 30.92
C HIS A 267 -20.73 -17.16 31.75
N LEU A 268 -20.74 -18.16 32.64
CA LEU A 268 -19.57 -18.48 33.45
C LEU A 268 -18.92 -19.78 32.98
N SER A 269 -17.59 -19.71 32.75
CA SER A 269 -16.72 -20.87 32.62
C SER A 269 -16.24 -21.27 34.01
N TYR A 270 -16.20 -22.57 34.32
CA TYR A 270 -15.66 -23.05 35.59
C TYR A 270 -14.15 -22.74 35.63
N TYR A 271 -13.74 -22.13 36.74
CA TYR A 271 -12.37 -21.81 37.03
C TYR A 271 -12.02 -22.33 38.43
N ASP A 272 -10.95 -23.12 38.53
CA ASP A 272 -10.65 -23.93 39.72
C ASP A 272 -10.20 -23.10 40.94
N TYR A 273 -10.02 -21.80 40.77
CA TYR A 273 -9.57 -20.89 41.82
C TYR A 273 -10.29 -19.54 41.74
N SER A 274 -11.00 -19.16 42.81
CA SER A 274 -11.42 -17.79 43.06
C SER A 274 -10.80 -17.28 44.37
N ASP A 275 -10.61 -15.97 44.46
CA ASP A 275 -10.14 -15.34 45.70
C ASP A 275 -11.28 -15.35 46.74
N LYS A 276 -11.22 -16.31 47.66
CA LYS A 276 -12.23 -16.51 48.70
C LYS A 276 -12.15 -15.47 49.83
N SER A 277 -11.20 -14.54 49.80
CA SER A 277 -11.08 -13.47 50.79
C SER A 277 -12.12 -12.36 50.60
N SER A 278 -12.68 -12.20 49.39
CA SER A 278 -13.66 -11.16 49.07
C SER A 278 -14.70 -11.67 48.08
N TRP A 279 -15.98 -11.78 48.52
CA TRP A 279 -17.08 -12.11 47.62
C TRP A 279 -17.32 -11.04 46.55
N VAL A 280 -17.02 -9.77 46.87
CA VAL A 280 -17.14 -8.63 45.93
C VAL A 280 -16.18 -8.81 44.76
N LYS A 281 -14.92 -9.19 45.05
CA LYS A 281 -13.93 -9.46 44.03
C LYS A 281 -14.32 -10.68 43.19
N ALA A 282 -14.71 -11.78 43.85
CA ALA A 282 -15.11 -13.00 43.15
C ALA A 282 -16.31 -12.77 42.23
N ALA A 283 -17.36 -12.09 42.70
CA ALA A 283 -18.53 -11.76 41.88
C ALA A 283 -18.23 -10.74 40.79
N GLY A 284 -17.43 -9.71 41.08
CA GLY A 284 -16.99 -8.75 40.07
C GLY A 284 -16.22 -9.41 38.94
N GLU A 285 -15.28 -10.30 39.25
CA GLU A 285 -14.56 -11.10 38.25
C GLU A 285 -15.48 -12.04 37.45
N ALA A 286 -16.48 -12.61 38.09
CA ALA A 286 -17.44 -13.46 37.39
C ALA A 286 -18.23 -12.69 36.33
N PHE A 287 -18.71 -11.50 36.65
CA PHE A 287 -19.44 -10.66 35.69
C PHE A 287 -18.54 -10.12 34.59
N THR A 288 -17.31 -9.72 34.89
CA THR A 288 -16.43 -9.03 33.93
C THR A 288 -15.58 -9.99 33.11
N LYS A 289 -15.14 -11.12 33.68
CA LYS A 289 -14.26 -12.11 33.03
C LYS A 289 -14.98 -13.38 32.59
N GLY A 290 -16.26 -13.54 32.94
CA GLY A 290 -17.08 -14.70 32.56
C GLY A 290 -16.56 -16.03 33.14
N ARG A 291 -15.92 -16.03 34.31
CA ARG A 291 -15.34 -17.20 34.94
C ARG A 291 -15.54 -17.18 36.45
N GLY A 292 -15.77 -18.33 37.03
CA GLY A 292 -15.97 -18.46 38.48
C GLY A 292 -15.90 -19.91 38.95
N ASP A 293 -15.99 -20.13 40.28
CA ASP A 293 -16.08 -21.42 40.91
C ASP A 293 -17.39 -21.53 41.75
N CYS A 294 -17.48 -22.55 42.59
CA CYS A 294 -18.65 -22.76 43.47
C CYS A 294 -18.80 -21.64 44.53
N PHE A 295 -17.83 -20.78 44.73
CA PHE A 295 -17.87 -19.65 45.67
C PHE A 295 -18.42 -18.38 44.99
N THR A 296 -18.26 -18.27 43.70
CA THR A 296 -18.76 -17.17 42.90
C THR A 296 -20.24 -17.24 42.66
#